data_78f7d2749832bfae6e304b71c7e77184
#
_entry.id   78f7d2749832bfae6e304b71c7e77184
#
_cell.length_a   1.000
_cell.length_b   1.000
_cell.length_c   1.000
_cell.angle_alpha   90.00
_cell.angle_beta   90.00
_cell.angle_gamma   90.00
#
_symmetry.space_group_name_H-M   'P 1'
#
loop_
_entity.id
_entity.type
_entity.pdbx_description
1 polymer ?
#
loop_
_entity_poly.entity_id
_entity_poly.type
_entity_poly.pdbx_seq_one_letter_code
_entity_poly.pdbx_strand_id
1 'polypeptide(L)'
;SLIIKPQSVNKSNWEKHKLSISNLLNIDSNVIQKKYSDGLKNQKLSVIILDDLNVDQLIKFKENEGNLISFEIATNLIRNYPYKSLAAHVIGYTQPITESEYKFLSKKGYKLNDLIGRTGIEYVYEDFIRGEWGGEMVEVNSLGKFQRSLGIRPSVQGNDIQLTIDLNLQLVAEEVLKDKKAGAIIVMDPRDGAIRAMAS
;
A
#
# COMPACT_ATOMS: atom_id res chain seq x y z
N SER A 1 0.45 2.20 8.41
CA SER A 1 0.45 3.67 8.37
C SER A 1 -0.25 4.27 9.58
N LEU A 2 0.23 5.42 10.07
CA LEU A 2 -0.45 6.25 11.06
C LEU A 2 -1.36 7.23 10.34
N ILE A 3 -2.64 7.20 10.67
CA ILE A 3 -3.65 8.08 10.07
C ILE A 3 -4.31 8.98 11.12
N ILE A 4 -4.88 10.07 10.65
CA ILE A 4 -5.79 10.93 11.41
C ILE A 4 -7.08 11.11 10.64
N LYS A 5 -8.21 11.15 11.33
CA LYS A 5 -9.52 11.53 10.77
C LYS A 5 -9.80 13.00 11.12
N PRO A 6 -9.49 13.96 10.24
CA PRO A 6 -9.49 15.38 10.59
C PRO A 6 -10.84 15.90 11.12
N GLN A 7 -11.93 15.36 10.60
CA GLN A 7 -13.29 15.79 10.97
C GLN A 7 -13.72 15.32 12.36
N SER A 8 -13.10 14.26 12.91
CA SER A 8 -13.42 13.72 14.22
C SER A 8 -12.53 14.24 15.34
N VAL A 9 -11.54 15.07 15.01
CA VAL A 9 -10.61 15.64 15.99
C VAL A 9 -11.29 16.71 16.84
N ASN A 10 -11.22 16.55 18.17
CA ASN A 10 -11.62 17.60 19.07
C ASN A 10 -10.57 18.73 19.07
N LYS A 11 -10.96 19.91 18.58
CA LYS A 11 -10.07 21.06 18.43
C LYS A 11 -9.43 21.52 19.75
N SER A 12 -10.13 21.37 20.87
CA SER A 12 -9.59 21.76 22.19
C SER A 12 -8.40 20.89 22.64
N ASN A 13 -8.35 19.64 22.18
CA ASN A 13 -7.29 18.70 22.56
C ASN A 13 -6.24 18.51 21.45
N TRP A 14 -6.43 19.13 20.29
CA TRP A 14 -5.57 18.93 19.13
C TRP A 14 -4.10 19.23 19.41
N GLU A 15 -3.81 20.38 20.00
CA GLU A 15 -2.41 20.78 20.30
C GLU A 15 -1.72 19.77 21.22
N LYS A 16 -2.42 19.29 22.24
CA LYS A 16 -1.90 18.26 23.14
C LYS A 16 -1.61 16.96 22.40
N HIS A 17 -2.56 16.46 21.62
CA HIS A 17 -2.40 15.19 20.87
C HIS A 17 -1.31 15.30 19.81
N LYS A 18 -1.22 16.44 19.09
CA LYS A 18 -0.18 16.72 18.11
C LYS A 18 1.22 16.67 18.74
N LEU A 19 1.42 17.35 19.86
CA LEU A 19 2.70 17.35 20.57
C LEU A 19 3.03 15.97 21.13
N SER A 20 2.04 15.26 21.67
CA SER A 20 2.26 13.91 22.20
C SER A 20 2.74 12.96 21.11
N ILE A 21 2.09 12.92 19.94
CA ILE A 21 2.49 12.03 18.85
C ILE A 21 3.82 12.47 18.21
N SER A 22 4.06 13.78 18.11
CA SER A 22 5.33 14.34 17.64
C SER A 22 6.50 13.84 18.48
N ASN A 23 6.41 13.94 19.79
CA ASN A 23 7.46 13.48 20.71
C ASN A 23 7.59 11.96 20.74
N LEU A 24 6.45 11.24 20.71
CA LEU A 24 6.43 9.77 20.81
C LEU A 24 7.10 9.10 19.62
N LEU A 25 6.84 9.61 18.42
CA LEU A 25 7.31 9.01 17.17
C LEU A 25 8.45 9.79 16.50
N ASN A 26 8.90 10.87 17.13
CA ASN A 26 9.94 11.78 16.61
C ASN A 26 9.60 12.33 15.21
N ILE A 27 8.36 12.84 15.08
CA ILE A 27 7.86 13.47 13.84
C ILE A 27 7.76 14.97 14.06
N ASP A 28 8.19 15.78 13.11
CA ASP A 28 8.03 17.24 13.20
C ASP A 28 6.54 17.63 13.34
N SER A 29 6.23 18.34 14.41
CA SER A 29 4.87 18.81 14.70
C SER A 29 4.28 19.71 13.60
N ASN A 30 5.14 20.44 12.87
CA ASN A 30 4.72 21.28 11.73
C ASN A 30 4.24 20.44 10.56
N VAL A 31 4.88 19.28 10.30
CA VAL A 31 4.45 18.33 9.27
C VAL A 31 3.07 17.77 9.60
N ILE A 32 2.86 17.37 10.87
CA ILE A 32 1.57 16.89 11.36
C ILE A 32 0.50 17.98 11.20
N GLN A 33 0.83 19.21 11.62
CA GLN A 33 -0.09 20.36 11.52
C GLN A 33 -0.47 20.64 10.05
N LYS A 34 0.49 20.64 9.14
CA LYS A 34 0.24 20.87 7.71
C LYS A 34 -0.68 19.81 7.13
N LYS A 35 -0.37 18.54 7.35
CA LYS A 35 -1.19 17.41 6.87
C LYS A 35 -2.62 17.46 7.42
N TYR A 36 -2.78 17.77 8.70
CA TYR A 36 -4.07 17.95 9.34
C TYR A 36 -4.88 19.09 8.72
N SER A 37 -4.26 20.27 8.56
CA SER A 37 -4.90 21.46 7.99
C SER A 37 -5.32 21.23 6.53
N ASP A 38 -4.47 20.59 5.74
CA ASP A 38 -4.76 20.23 4.34
C ASP A 38 -5.91 19.20 4.28
N GLY A 39 -5.96 18.27 5.23
CA GLY A 39 -7.05 17.31 5.36
C GLY A 39 -8.39 17.98 5.66
N LEU A 40 -8.42 18.93 6.58
CA LEU A 40 -9.60 19.72 6.89
C LEU A 40 -10.08 20.56 5.71
N LYS A 41 -9.15 21.28 5.05
CA LYS A 41 -9.43 22.15 3.91
C LYS A 41 -10.03 21.36 2.73
N ASN A 42 -9.52 20.17 2.47
CA ASN A 42 -9.96 19.32 1.38
C ASN A 42 -11.05 18.31 1.80
N GLN A 43 -11.61 18.43 2.99
CA GLN A 43 -12.68 17.56 3.55
C GLN A 43 -12.34 16.06 3.49
N LYS A 44 -11.06 15.71 3.66
CA LYS A 44 -10.63 14.32 3.65
C LYS A 44 -11.15 13.57 4.89
N LEU A 45 -11.66 12.35 4.69
CA LEU A 45 -12.11 11.48 5.78
C LEU A 45 -10.93 10.99 6.62
N SER A 46 -9.80 10.70 5.98
CA SER A 46 -8.56 10.31 6.64
C SER A 46 -7.34 10.91 5.95
N VAL A 47 -6.30 11.16 6.71
CA VAL A 47 -5.01 11.68 6.22
C VAL A 47 -3.89 10.84 6.81
N ILE A 48 -2.97 10.39 5.98
CA ILE A 48 -1.79 9.64 6.41
C ILE A 48 -0.76 10.63 6.97
N ILE A 49 -0.43 10.45 8.24
CA ILE A 49 0.61 11.24 8.92
C ILE A 49 1.98 10.63 8.69
N LEU A 50 2.09 9.29 8.86
CA LEU A 50 3.31 8.52 8.63
C LEU A 50 2.95 7.24 7.89
N ASP A 51 3.59 7.00 6.74
CA ASP A 51 3.26 5.86 5.89
C ASP A 51 3.79 4.55 6.43
N ASP A 52 5.01 4.54 6.91
CA ASP A 52 5.67 3.31 7.35
C ASP A 52 6.10 3.44 8.80
N LEU A 53 5.39 2.74 9.70
CA LEU A 53 5.76 2.64 11.10
C LEU A 53 6.66 1.41 11.28
N ASN A 54 7.82 1.61 11.86
CA ASN A 54 8.62 0.48 12.33
C ASN A 54 7.98 -0.17 13.56
N VAL A 55 8.49 -1.33 13.93
CA VAL A 55 7.93 -2.13 15.04
C VAL A 55 7.97 -1.36 16.36
N ASP A 56 9.06 -0.64 16.63
CA ASP A 56 9.20 0.15 17.87
C ASP A 56 8.20 1.31 17.94
N GLN A 57 7.97 1.97 16.82
CA GLN A 57 6.96 3.04 16.72
C GLN A 57 5.54 2.49 16.91
N LEU A 58 5.27 1.30 16.37
CA LEU A 58 3.99 0.63 16.53
C LEU A 58 3.72 0.25 17.98
N ILE A 59 4.71 -0.31 18.67
CA ILE A 59 4.63 -0.67 20.10
C ILE A 59 4.37 0.60 20.93
N LYS A 60 5.20 1.63 20.77
CA LYS A 60 5.04 2.91 21.48
C LYS A 60 3.66 3.52 21.27
N PHE A 61 3.16 3.50 20.03
CA PHE A 61 1.81 3.98 19.73
C PHE A 61 0.76 3.16 20.49
N LYS A 62 0.82 1.83 20.43
CA LYS A 62 -0.15 0.93 21.08
C LYS A 62 -0.17 1.11 22.60
N GLU A 63 0.97 1.28 23.24
CA GLU A 63 1.07 1.56 24.68
C GLU A 63 0.42 2.90 25.09
N ASN A 64 0.35 3.86 24.17
CA ASN A 64 -0.18 5.20 24.40
C ASN A 64 -1.52 5.49 23.70
N GLU A 65 -2.13 4.49 23.07
CA GLU A 65 -3.32 4.64 22.22
C GLU A 65 -4.47 5.37 22.93
N GLY A 66 -4.67 5.10 24.22
CA GLY A 66 -5.70 5.75 25.04
C GLY A 66 -5.54 7.28 25.17
N ASN A 67 -4.32 7.80 25.06
CA ASN A 67 -4.01 9.22 25.08
C ASN A 67 -3.96 9.87 23.69
N LEU A 68 -4.02 9.06 22.62
CA LEU A 68 -3.84 9.47 21.23
C LEU A 68 -5.11 9.26 20.39
N ILE A 69 -6.28 9.48 20.98
CA ILE A 69 -7.62 9.20 20.41
C ILE A 69 -7.82 9.80 19.01
N SER A 70 -7.07 10.85 18.67
CA SER A 70 -7.15 11.49 17.34
C SER A 70 -6.42 10.73 16.23
N PHE A 71 -5.61 9.73 16.57
CA PHE A 71 -4.79 8.98 15.64
C PHE A 71 -5.18 7.51 15.67
N GLU A 72 -5.07 6.87 14.50
CA GLU A 72 -5.37 5.45 14.33
C GLU A 72 -4.27 4.80 13.49
N ILE A 73 -4.09 3.49 13.66
CA ILE A 73 -3.23 2.70 12.78
C ILE A 73 -4.09 2.09 11.69
N ALA A 74 -3.78 2.45 10.45
CA ALA A 74 -4.33 1.79 9.28
C ALA A 74 -3.33 0.76 8.73
N THR A 75 -3.78 -0.45 8.51
CA THR A 75 -2.99 -1.48 7.83
C THR A 75 -3.12 -1.28 6.33
N ASN A 76 -1.98 -1.04 5.67
CA ASN A 76 -1.91 -0.97 4.21
C ASN A 76 -1.13 -2.18 3.70
N LEU A 77 -1.60 -2.76 2.62
CA LEU A 77 -0.84 -3.77 1.91
C LEU A 77 0.23 -3.09 1.07
N ILE A 78 1.49 -3.48 1.30
CA ILE A 78 2.64 -2.98 0.55
C ILE A 78 3.19 -4.14 -0.27
N ARG A 79 3.45 -3.90 -1.56
CA ARG A 79 4.09 -4.91 -2.40
C ARG A 79 5.54 -5.08 -1.96
N ASN A 80 5.89 -6.29 -1.55
CA ASN A 80 7.24 -6.64 -1.14
C ASN A 80 7.85 -7.61 -2.17
N TYR A 81 9.08 -7.32 -2.60
CA TYR A 81 9.86 -8.17 -3.50
C TYR A 81 11.04 -8.76 -2.73
N PRO A 82 10.89 -9.94 -2.08
CA PRO A 82 11.92 -10.50 -1.19
C PRO A 82 13.26 -10.71 -1.88
N TYR A 83 13.23 -11.04 -3.17
CA TYR A 83 14.42 -11.29 -4.00
C TYR A 83 14.83 -10.05 -4.83
N LYS A 84 14.33 -8.87 -4.49
CA LYS A 84 14.65 -7.59 -5.15
C LYS A 84 14.44 -7.63 -6.67
N SER A 85 15.53 -7.60 -7.45
CA SER A 85 15.49 -7.54 -8.92
C SER A 85 15.38 -8.91 -9.59
N LEU A 86 15.40 -10.00 -8.84
CA LEU A 86 15.35 -11.35 -9.43
C LEU A 86 14.07 -11.54 -10.23
N ALA A 87 14.20 -12.00 -11.47
CA ALA A 87 13.10 -12.17 -12.42
C ALA A 87 12.22 -10.92 -12.62
N ALA A 88 12.76 -9.72 -12.42
CA ALA A 88 11.99 -8.46 -12.43
C ALA A 88 11.20 -8.26 -13.72
N HIS A 89 11.74 -8.66 -14.88
CA HIS A 89 11.06 -8.56 -16.18
C HIS A 89 9.91 -9.58 -16.34
N VAL A 90 9.94 -10.69 -15.61
CA VAL A 90 8.85 -11.68 -15.56
C VAL A 90 7.78 -11.27 -14.57
N ILE A 91 8.18 -10.95 -13.33
CA ILE A 91 7.27 -10.54 -12.26
C ILE A 91 6.63 -9.20 -12.59
N GLY A 92 7.44 -8.25 -13.03
CA GLY A 92 7.01 -6.88 -13.25
C GLY A 92 7.08 -6.04 -11.98
N TYR A 93 6.46 -4.88 -12.04
CA TYR A 93 6.41 -3.95 -10.91
C TYR A 93 5.07 -3.20 -10.90
N THR A 94 4.77 -2.63 -9.75
CA THR A 94 3.57 -1.81 -9.55
C THR A 94 3.93 -0.34 -9.39
N GLN A 95 3.04 0.55 -9.84
CA GLN A 95 3.15 1.99 -9.63
C GLN A 95 1.78 2.59 -9.27
N PRO A 96 1.75 3.76 -8.62
CA PRO A 96 0.51 4.47 -8.38
C PRO A 96 -0.23 4.79 -9.69
N ILE A 97 -1.55 4.72 -9.62
CA ILE A 97 -2.46 5.13 -10.70
C ILE A 97 -2.35 6.64 -10.90
N THR A 98 -2.25 7.06 -12.16
CA THR A 98 -2.31 8.48 -12.53
C THR A 98 -3.75 9.01 -12.49
N GLU A 99 -3.93 10.33 -12.40
CA GLU A 99 -5.26 10.96 -12.44
C GLU A 99 -6.02 10.66 -13.75
N SER A 100 -5.31 10.54 -14.86
CA SER A 100 -5.91 10.20 -16.16
C SER A 100 -6.43 8.76 -16.19
N GLU A 101 -5.69 7.82 -15.64
CA GLU A 101 -6.08 6.41 -15.52
C GLU A 101 -7.24 6.25 -14.53
N TYR A 102 -7.23 7.00 -13.44
CA TYR A 102 -8.28 6.93 -12.42
C TYR A 102 -9.68 7.19 -12.99
N LYS A 103 -9.82 8.08 -13.98
CA LYS A 103 -11.11 8.36 -14.64
C LYS A 103 -11.77 7.11 -15.21
N PHE A 104 -10.99 6.16 -15.69
CA PHE A 104 -11.47 4.89 -16.24
C PHE A 104 -11.50 3.78 -15.19
N LEU A 105 -10.49 3.71 -14.34
CA LEU A 105 -10.30 2.65 -13.38
C LEU A 105 -11.19 2.79 -12.14
N SER A 106 -11.66 3.99 -11.81
CA SER A 106 -12.61 4.22 -10.73
C SER A 106 -13.89 3.38 -10.85
N LYS A 107 -14.36 3.15 -12.08
CA LYS A 107 -15.52 2.29 -12.38
C LYS A 107 -15.24 0.80 -12.08
N LYS A 108 -13.98 0.39 -12.04
CA LYS A 108 -13.53 -0.95 -11.65
C LYS A 108 -13.19 -1.05 -10.15
N GLY A 109 -13.54 -0.04 -9.36
CA GLY A 109 -13.32 -0.02 -7.90
C GLY A 109 -11.91 0.38 -7.47
N TYR A 110 -11.08 0.95 -8.36
CA TYR A 110 -9.80 1.52 -7.98
C TYR A 110 -9.98 2.85 -7.24
N LYS A 111 -9.10 3.10 -6.29
CA LYS A 111 -9.01 4.38 -5.56
C LYS A 111 -7.85 5.21 -6.11
N LEU A 112 -7.91 6.50 -5.90
CA LEU A 112 -6.77 7.38 -6.22
C LEU A 112 -5.57 6.93 -5.36
N ASN A 113 -4.42 6.81 -6.00
CA ASN A 113 -3.16 6.28 -5.43
C ASN A 113 -3.10 4.75 -5.21
N ASP A 114 -4.09 3.98 -5.68
CA ASP A 114 -3.90 2.53 -5.75
C ASP A 114 -2.69 2.19 -6.61
N LEU A 115 -2.03 1.10 -6.27
CA LEU A 115 -0.97 0.55 -7.10
C LEU A 115 -1.58 -0.30 -8.20
N ILE A 116 -1.03 -0.20 -9.41
CA ILE A 116 -1.40 -1.04 -10.55
C ILE A 116 -0.16 -1.66 -11.16
N GLY A 117 -0.24 -2.90 -11.60
CA GLY A 117 0.83 -3.57 -12.34
C GLY A 117 1.14 -2.86 -13.66
N ARG A 118 2.43 -2.62 -13.94
CA ARG A 118 2.88 -1.93 -15.15
C ARG A 118 3.45 -2.87 -16.20
N THR A 119 4.05 -3.95 -15.77
CA THR A 119 4.69 -4.93 -16.66
C THR A 119 4.56 -6.33 -16.05
N GLY A 120 4.93 -7.34 -16.83
CA GLY A 120 5.04 -8.72 -16.37
C GLY A 120 3.73 -9.30 -15.85
N ILE A 121 3.86 -10.20 -14.91
CA ILE A 121 2.73 -10.88 -14.26
C ILE A 121 1.86 -9.92 -13.47
N GLU A 122 2.46 -8.92 -12.82
CA GLU A 122 1.71 -7.87 -12.12
C GLU A 122 0.71 -7.16 -13.05
N TYR A 123 1.07 -6.93 -14.30
CA TYR A 123 0.18 -6.30 -15.28
C TYR A 123 -0.84 -7.28 -15.87
N VAL A 124 -0.37 -8.45 -16.30
CA VAL A 124 -1.22 -9.42 -17.05
C VAL A 124 -2.31 -10.02 -16.13
N TYR A 125 -1.98 -10.25 -14.87
CA TYR A 125 -2.85 -10.88 -13.89
C TYR A 125 -3.37 -9.90 -12.82
N GLU A 126 -3.31 -8.60 -13.08
CA GLU A 126 -3.75 -7.55 -12.14
C GLU A 126 -5.14 -7.83 -11.55
N ASP A 127 -6.13 -8.08 -12.40
CA ASP A 127 -7.52 -8.32 -11.96
C ASP A 127 -7.65 -9.59 -11.08
N PHE A 128 -6.71 -10.53 -11.18
CA PHE A 128 -6.70 -11.77 -10.40
C PHE A 128 -5.99 -11.62 -9.05
N ILE A 129 -4.88 -10.86 -9.01
CA ILE A 129 -4.02 -10.74 -7.82
C ILE A 129 -4.36 -9.53 -6.94
N ARG A 130 -5.13 -8.57 -7.45
CA ARG A 130 -5.39 -7.30 -6.77
C ARG A 130 -6.24 -7.44 -5.49
N GLY A 131 -7.27 -8.31 -5.51
CA GLY A 131 -8.30 -8.36 -4.47
C GLY A 131 -9.29 -7.19 -4.54
N GLU A 132 -10.13 -7.06 -3.52
CA GLU A 132 -11.15 -6.01 -3.45
C GLU A 132 -11.04 -5.19 -2.16
N TRP A 133 -11.19 -3.90 -2.30
CA TRP A 133 -11.25 -3.00 -1.15
C TRP A 133 -12.47 -3.28 -0.29
N GLY A 134 -12.25 -3.36 1.00
CA GLY A 134 -13.31 -3.23 1.98
C GLY A 134 -13.78 -1.78 2.10
N GLY A 135 -14.82 -1.57 2.88
CA GLY A 135 -15.34 -0.24 3.15
C GLY A 135 -16.23 -0.22 4.37
N GLU A 136 -16.28 0.92 5.02
CA GLU A 136 -17.23 1.20 6.09
C GLU A 136 -18.28 2.18 5.56
N MET A 137 -19.56 1.81 5.67
CA MET A 137 -20.67 2.70 5.37
C MET A 137 -20.97 3.50 6.61
N VAL A 138 -20.89 4.81 6.51
CA VAL A 138 -21.07 5.73 7.63
C VAL A 138 -22.20 6.71 7.34
N GLU A 139 -22.99 7.00 8.37
CA GLU A 139 -23.95 8.10 8.34
C GLU A 139 -23.24 9.40 8.74
N VAL A 140 -23.44 10.43 7.95
CA VAL A 140 -22.91 11.77 8.23
C VAL A 140 -24.05 12.79 8.27
N ASN A 141 -23.92 13.82 9.09
CA ASN A 141 -24.90 14.92 9.11
C ASN A 141 -24.69 15.87 7.90
N SER A 142 -25.53 16.91 7.80
CA SER A 142 -25.46 17.93 6.75
C SER A 142 -24.13 18.70 6.67
N LEU A 143 -23.31 18.63 7.72
CA LEU A 143 -21.98 19.22 7.79
C LEU A 143 -20.86 18.21 7.49
N GLY A 144 -21.18 16.99 7.06
CA GLY A 144 -20.22 15.93 6.80
C GLY A 144 -19.59 15.29 8.05
N LYS A 145 -20.15 15.54 9.26
CA LYS A 145 -19.65 14.93 10.49
C LYS A 145 -20.20 13.51 10.64
N PHE A 146 -19.33 12.58 11.00
CA PHE A 146 -19.65 11.21 11.34
C PHE A 146 -20.71 11.17 12.45
N GLN A 147 -21.75 10.35 12.24
CA GLN A 147 -22.82 10.09 13.21
C GLN A 147 -22.73 8.65 13.73
N ARG A 148 -22.78 7.68 12.83
CA ARG A 148 -22.65 6.26 13.18
C ARG A 148 -22.20 5.42 11.99
N SER A 149 -21.65 4.25 12.29
CA SER A 149 -21.41 3.21 11.30
C SER A 149 -22.71 2.47 10.98
N LEU A 150 -22.99 2.29 9.69
CA LEU A 150 -24.15 1.56 9.20
C LEU A 150 -23.81 0.12 8.82
N GLY A 151 -22.51 -0.18 8.60
CA GLY A 151 -22.02 -1.51 8.28
C GLY A 151 -20.61 -1.49 7.72
N ILE A 152 -19.96 -2.64 7.80
CA ILE A 152 -18.62 -2.86 7.30
C ILE A 152 -18.66 -3.94 6.22
N ARG A 153 -18.15 -3.64 5.03
CA ARG A 153 -17.83 -4.63 4.01
C ARG A 153 -16.37 -5.01 4.17
N PRO A 154 -16.05 -6.27 4.49
CA PRO A 154 -14.64 -6.69 4.61
C PRO A 154 -13.93 -6.57 3.27
N SER A 155 -12.61 -6.38 3.30
CA SER A 155 -11.76 -6.50 2.12
C SER A 155 -11.65 -7.96 1.70
N VAL A 156 -11.54 -8.21 0.40
CA VAL A 156 -11.26 -9.53 -0.16
C VAL A 156 -9.81 -9.56 -0.60
N GLN A 157 -9.05 -10.52 -0.10
CA GLN A 157 -7.66 -10.72 -0.51
C GLN A 157 -7.61 -11.17 -1.97
N GLY A 158 -6.60 -10.71 -2.73
CA GLY A 158 -6.33 -11.22 -4.07
C GLY A 158 -5.84 -12.66 -4.04
N ASN A 159 -5.82 -13.29 -5.21
CA ASN A 159 -5.39 -14.67 -5.34
C ASN A 159 -3.87 -14.77 -5.47
N ASP A 160 -3.32 -15.89 -5.04
CA ASP A 160 -1.92 -16.22 -5.24
C ASP A 160 -1.69 -16.79 -6.65
N ILE A 161 -0.53 -16.50 -7.23
CA ILE A 161 -0.08 -17.08 -8.50
C ILE A 161 1.20 -17.87 -8.24
N GLN A 162 1.18 -19.15 -8.58
CA GLN A 162 2.35 -19.99 -8.57
C GLN A 162 2.96 -20.05 -9.97
N LEU A 163 4.23 -19.64 -10.07
CA LEU A 163 4.99 -19.69 -11.32
C LEU A 163 5.68 -21.05 -11.50
N THR A 164 6.00 -21.37 -12.73
CA THR A 164 6.83 -22.54 -13.06
C THR A 164 8.33 -22.27 -12.91
N ILE A 165 8.70 -21.01 -12.60
CA ILE A 165 10.08 -20.60 -12.41
C ILE A 165 10.67 -21.30 -11.18
N ASP A 166 11.83 -21.93 -11.36
CA ASP A 166 12.63 -22.48 -10.28
C ASP A 166 13.60 -21.39 -9.77
N LEU A 167 13.53 -21.11 -8.48
CA LEU A 167 14.30 -20.03 -7.85
C LEU A 167 15.81 -20.23 -8.04
N ASN A 168 16.31 -21.47 -7.88
CA ASN A 168 17.74 -21.73 -7.96
C ASN A 168 18.26 -21.60 -9.41
N LEU A 169 17.49 -22.12 -10.36
CA LEU A 169 17.83 -21.96 -11.79
C LEU A 169 17.79 -20.49 -12.22
N GLN A 170 16.83 -19.72 -11.73
CA GLN A 170 16.73 -18.29 -12.03
C GLN A 170 17.94 -17.52 -11.47
N LEU A 171 18.34 -17.81 -10.21
CA LEU A 171 19.54 -17.21 -9.61
C LEU A 171 20.79 -17.49 -10.41
N VAL A 172 21.00 -18.76 -10.83
CA VAL A 172 22.15 -19.13 -11.65
C VAL A 172 22.11 -18.44 -13.01
N ALA A 173 20.95 -18.38 -13.66
CA ALA A 173 20.80 -17.75 -14.96
C ALA A 173 21.15 -16.25 -14.92
N GLU A 174 20.70 -15.53 -13.90
CA GLU A 174 21.03 -14.11 -13.73
C GLU A 174 22.50 -13.89 -13.36
N GLU A 175 23.08 -14.72 -12.50
CA GLU A 175 24.51 -14.62 -12.16
C GLU A 175 25.41 -14.85 -13.40
N VAL A 176 25.06 -15.79 -14.28
CA VAL A 176 25.80 -16.01 -15.54
C VAL A 176 25.73 -14.78 -16.47
N LEU A 177 24.60 -14.06 -16.47
CA LEU A 177 24.41 -12.88 -17.31
C LEU A 177 25.01 -11.59 -16.72
N LYS A 178 25.26 -11.54 -15.42
CA LYS A 178 25.64 -10.34 -14.68
C LYS A 178 26.78 -9.54 -15.32
N ASP A 179 27.82 -10.23 -15.81
CA ASP A 179 29.00 -9.61 -16.42
C ASP A 179 28.92 -9.54 -17.96
N LYS A 180 27.77 -9.88 -18.54
CA LYS A 180 27.57 -9.86 -19.99
C LYS A 180 26.97 -8.52 -20.42
N LYS A 181 27.46 -7.97 -21.53
CA LYS A 181 26.95 -6.71 -22.09
C LYS A 181 25.51 -6.86 -22.62
N ALA A 182 25.18 -8.04 -23.13
CA ALA A 182 23.86 -8.40 -23.63
C ALA A 182 23.74 -9.92 -23.68
N GLY A 183 22.53 -10.43 -23.50
CA GLY A 183 22.25 -11.86 -23.57
C GLY A 183 20.90 -12.17 -22.93
N ALA A 184 20.39 -13.36 -23.23
CA ALA A 184 19.22 -13.92 -22.56
C ALA A 184 19.44 -15.41 -22.33
N ILE A 185 18.91 -15.92 -21.23
CA ILE A 185 18.90 -17.35 -20.88
C ILE A 185 17.46 -17.76 -20.63
N ILE A 186 17.01 -18.79 -21.33
CA ILE A 186 15.71 -19.42 -21.08
C ILE A 186 15.95 -20.91 -20.82
N VAL A 187 15.45 -21.39 -19.69
CA VAL A 187 15.48 -22.80 -19.32
C VAL A 187 14.05 -23.33 -19.35
N MET A 188 13.81 -24.31 -20.17
CA MET A 188 12.48 -24.90 -20.36
C MET A 188 12.54 -26.42 -20.11
N ASP A 189 11.54 -26.96 -19.47
CA ASP A 189 11.34 -28.41 -19.34
C ASP A 189 10.70 -28.94 -20.64
N PRO A 190 11.39 -29.81 -21.39
CA PRO A 190 10.87 -30.28 -22.68
C PRO A 190 9.67 -31.23 -22.55
N ARG A 191 9.39 -31.72 -21.35
CA ARG A 191 8.30 -32.68 -21.08
C ARG A 191 6.93 -32.01 -21.05
N ASP A 192 6.86 -30.81 -20.52
CA ASP A 192 5.62 -30.05 -20.30
C ASP A 192 5.65 -28.61 -20.85
N GLY A 193 6.80 -28.16 -21.35
CA GLY A 193 7.00 -26.81 -21.87
C GLY A 193 7.11 -25.75 -20.78
N ALA A 194 7.19 -26.13 -19.50
CA ALA A 194 7.27 -25.18 -18.40
C ALA A 194 8.60 -24.41 -18.42
N ILE A 195 8.51 -23.08 -18.35
CA ILE A 195 9.69 -22.22 -18.22
C ILE A 195 10.17 -22.28 -16.76
N ARG A 196 11.40 -22.79 -16.56
CA ARG A 196 12.05 -22.93 -15.27
C ARG A 196 12.95 -21.77 -14.89
N ALA A 197 13.52 -21.08 -15.89
CA ALA A 197 14.23 -19.81 -15.68
C ALA A 197 14.11 -18.94 -16.94
N MET A 198 14.09 -17.64 -16.74
CA MET A 198 14.11 -16.64 -17.81
C MET A 198 14.87 -15.41 -17.29
N ALA A 199 16.02 -15.13 -17.91
CA ALA A 199 16.90 -14.01 -17.54
C ALA A 199 17.35 -13.25 -18.80
N SER A 200 17.48 -11.91 -18.70
CA SER A 200 17.95 -11.04 -19.78
C SER A 200 18.65 -9.81 -19.24
#